data_34379c25d3f8e9ceb454f61af1ec15d6
#
_entry.id   34379c25d3f8e9ceb454f61af1ec15d6
#
_cell.length_a   1.000
_cell.length_b   1.000
_cell.length_c   1.000
_cell.angle_alpha   90.00
_cell.angle_beta   90.00
_cell.angle_gamma   90.00
#
_symmetry.space_group_name_H-M   'P 1'
#
loop_
_entity.id
_entity.type
_entity.pdbx_description
1 polymer ?
#
loop_
_entity_poly.entity_id
_entity_poly.type
_entity_poly.pdbx_seq_one_letter_code
_entity_poly.pdbx_strand_id
1 'polypeptide(L)'
;MKASTALAPLLGFLPEANGSNITSCCSALQATSLRDHVTFPNSVAYNESVTSYFAVNAQLRPSCIVQPHTAHDVALAVSTLVQAGESQCKFAVRSGGHTTWAGAADIEQGVTIDLSMMNSTTYHADKGVASILPGSRWQAVYKALDPYGVTVPGGRGGPVGVGGFLIGGGNTFYTARVGFACDNVENVEVVLANSSIVNANRTSHPDLYRALKGGSINFGVVTKYDLKTLPHDGLWGGLVVYDNSTTEQQISAAVNFVDNIHNDPYASWIGMWEYSSTTGQNIIADALEYTKPVAYPAPFDEFVAIKNTTDTMRFATIYNLTQELVQAEGYRDIFTTGTYRNEAEVLRKAIALHNENIEKAKAEAQSESWSMDTIVQPWPKLFWEHTAAQGGNVLGLERFDENLVQVLYDYSWDDARDDALFTRLGRTALTDLDAYAQSIGAANEYIYLNYADQSQSPLRGYGAENVRFIAQVAKKYDPHGVFQTQVPGGFKVSQVV
;
A
#
# COMPACT_ATOMS: atom_id res chain seq x y z
N MET A 1 20.07 -41.43 -56.47
CA MET A 1 20.54 -41.66 -55.11
C MET A 1 20.62 -40.31 -54.43
N LYS A 2 19.63 -39.95 -53.60
CA LYS A 2 19.61 -38.78 -52.72
C LYS A 2 19.44 -39.31 -51.33
N ALA A 3 20.51 -39.14 -50.51
CA ALA A 3 20.49 -39.46 -49.08
C ALA A 3 19.73 -38.36 -48.32
N SER A 4 18.65 -38.76 -47.61
CA SER A 4 17.91 -37.89 -46.73
C SER A 4 18.47 -38.08 -45.31
N THR A 5 19.07 -37.08 -44.75
CA THR A 5 19.55 -37.03 -43.37
C THR A 5 18.41 -36.45 -42.50
N ALA A 6 17.85 -37.26 -41.68
CA ALA A 6 16.88 -36.83 -40.69
C ALA A 6 17.61 -36.26 -39.46
N LEU A 7 17.38 -34.98 -39.14
CA LEU A 7 17.75 -34.37 -37.86
C LEU A 7 16.73 -34.79 -36.81
N ALA A 8 17.19 -35.45 -35.75
CA ALA A 8 16.43 -35.68 -34.56
C ALA A 8 16.37 -34.39 -33.68
N PRO A 9 15.26 -34.04 -33.06
CA PRO A 9 15.20 -32.92 -32.15
C PRO A 9 15.89 -33.26 -30.84
N LEU A 10 16.88 -32.47 -30.45
CA LEU A 10 17.44 -32.41 -29.10
C LEU A 10 16.35 -31.87 -28.16
N LEU A 11 15.69 -32.77 -27.43
CA LEU A 11 14.93 -32.43 -26.24
C LEU A 11 15.92 -32.01 -25.17
N GLY A 12 16.04 -30.69 -24.97
CA GLY A 12 16.75 -30.13 -23.84
C GLY A 12 16.01 -30.46 -22.54
N PHE A 13 16.62 -31.28 -21.70
CA PHE A 13 16.21 -31.46 -20.31
C PHE A 13 16.39 -30.13 -19.59
N LEU A 14 15.31 -29.48 -19.24
CA LEU A 14 15.30 -28.46 -18.20
C LEU A 14 15.45 -29.16 -16.84
N PRO A 15 16.28 -28.68 -15.93
CA PRO A 15 16.45 -29.33 -14.66
C PRO A 15 15.19 -29.16 -13.81
N GLU A 16 14.53 -30.28 -13.48
CA GLU A 16 13.54 -30.39 -12.41
C GLU A 16 14.25 -30.25 -11.05
N ALA A 17 14.70 -29.07 -10.68
CA ALA A 17 15.52 -28.89 -9.47
C ALA A 17 14.82 -28.19 -8.30
N ASN A 18 13.52 -27.85 -8.38
CA ASN A 18 12.91 -27.04 -7.32
C ASN A 18 11.90 -27.76 -6.40
N GLY A 19 11.29 -28.86 -6.78
CA GLY A 19 10.23 -29.49 -5.98
C GLY A 19 10.68 -30.12 -4.66
N SER A 20 11.87 -30.72 -4.60
CA SER A 20 12.34 -31.41 -3.40
C SER A 20 12.84 -30.47 -2.27
N ASN A 21 13.38 -29.31 -2.63
CA ASN A 21 13.93 -28.37 -1.66
C ASN A 21 12.83 -27.55 -0.96
N ILE A 22 11.73 -27.26 -1.63
CA ILE A 22 10.60 -26.49 -1.09
C ILE A 22 9.83 -27.30 -0.07
N THR A 23 9.68 -28.61 -0.30
CA THR A 23 9.10 -29.55 0.67
C THR A 23 9.95 -29.60 1.95
N SER A 24 11.27 -29.40 1.87
CA SER A 24 12.16 -29.38 3.04
C SER A 24 11.94 -28.12 3.91
N CYS A 25 11.64 -26.94 3.34
CA CYS A 25 11.39 -25.71 4.11
C CYS A 25 10.12 -25.82 4.96
N CYS A 26 9.03 -26.32 4.37
CA CYS A 26 7.78 -26.56 5.10
C CYS A 26 7.95 -27.67 6.16
N SER A 27 8.69 -28.74 5.85
CA SER A 27 8.98 -29.81 6.81
C SER A 27 9.86 -29.33 7.97
N ALA A 28 10.81 -28.42 7.70
CA ALA A 28 11.63 -27.82 8.77
C ALA A 28 10.75 -27.02 9.74
N LEU A 29 9.78 -26.24 9.24
CA LEU A 29 8.81 -25.52 10.09
C LEU A 29 7.95 -26.49 10.91
N GLN A 30 7.48 -27.58 10.31
CA GLN A 30 6.72 -28.63 11.02
C GLN A 30 7.53 -29.37 12.09
N ALA A 31 8.84 -29.39 11.98
CA ALA A 31 9.72 -29.98 12.99
C ALA A 31 9.91 -29.10 14.24
N THR A 32 9.40 -27.86 14.21
CA THR A 32 9.47 -26.91 15.34
C THR A 32 8.18 -26.88 16.15
N SER A 33 8.12 -26.01 17.17
CA SER A 33 6.89 -25.70 17.91
C SER A 33 5.82 -24.99 17.05
N LEU A 34 6.15 -24.56 15.81
CA LEU A 34 5.21 -23.96 14.88
C LEU A 34 4.35 -24.99 14.12
N ARG A 35 4.51 -26.30 14.36
CA ARG A 35 3.80 -27.37 13.65
C ARG A 35 2.31 -27.09 13.45
N ASP A 36 1.63 -26.71 14.53
CA ASP A 36 0.18 -26.51 14.53
C ASP A 36 -0.25 -25.17 13.89
N HIS A 37 0.72 -24.31 13.55
CA HIS A 37 0.54 -23.04 12.86
C HIS A 37 0.90 -23.13 11.37
N VAL A 38 1.32 -24.31 10.86
CA VAL A 38 1.67 -24.51 9.45
C VAL A 38 0.51 -25.17 8.73
N THR A 39 0.00 -24.51 7.69
CA THR A 39 -1.09 -25.00 6.85
C THR A 39 -0.60 -25.31 5.44
N PHE A 40 -1.25 -26.26 4.78
CA PHE A 40 -0.88 -26.80 3.49
C PHE A 40 -2.03 -26.66 2.48
N PRO A 41 -1.75 -26.69 1.16
CA PRO A 41 -2.77 -26.69 0.12
C PRO A 41 -3.89 -27.69 0.40
N ASN A 42 -5.12 -27.31 0.08
CA ASN A 42 -6.37 -28.02 0.30
C ASN A 42 -6.89 -28.05 1.76
N SER A 43 -6.20 -27.49 2.74
CA SER A 43 -6.80 -27.24 4.06
C SER A 43 -7.67 -25.98 4.03
N VAL A 44 -8.67 -25.93 4.91
CA VAL A 44 -9.58 -24.76 5.01
C VAL A 44 -8.78 -23.50 5.35
N ALA A 45 -7.95 -23.53 6.38
CA ALA A 45 -7.17 -22.37 6.82
C ALA A 45 -6.20 -21.85 5.73
N TYR A 46 -5.58 -22.77 4.94
CA TYR A 46 -4.75 -22.36 3.81
C TYR A 46 -5.57 -21.62 2.74
N ASN A 47 -6.73 -22.20 2.34
CA ASN A 47 -7.57 -21.59 1.32
C ASN A 47 -8.12 -20.22 1.78
N GLU A 48 -8.56 -20.12 3.05
CA GLU A 48 -9.01 -18.84 3.64
C GLU A 48 -7.89 -17.79 3.60
N SER A 49 -6.65 -18.16 3.95
CA SER A 49 -5.52 -17.24 3.85
C SER A 49 -5.30 -16.81 2.39
N VAL A 50 -5.21 -17.72 1.43
CA VAL A 50 -4.99 -17.39 0.01
C VAL A 50 -6.11 -16.53 -0.57
N THR A 51 -7.37 -16.83 -0.29
CA THR A 51 -8.50 -16.08 -0.86
C THR A 51 -8.78 -14.75 -0.19
N SER A 52 -8.13 -14.44 0.94
CA SER A 52 -8.30 -13.17 1.67
C SER A 52 -7.33 -12.05 1.26
N TYR A 53 -6.56 -12.21 0.16
CA TYR A 53 -5.87 -11.10 -0.48
C TYR A 53 -6.89 -10.21 -1.21
N PHE A 54 -6.66 -8.91 -1.18
CA PHE A 54 -7.55 -7.92 -1.80
C PHE A 54 -7.73 -8.20 -3.30
N ALA A 55 -6.65 -8.26 -4.06
CA ALA A 55 -6.67 -8.49 -5.50
C ALA A 55 -6.54 -9.99 -5.82
N VAL A 56 -7.42 -10.51 -6.67
CA VAL A 56 -7.42 -11.93 -7.09
C VAL A 56 -6.15 -12.31 -7.86
N ASN A 57 -5.61 -11.39 -8.66
CA ASN A 57 -4.33 -11.60 -9.37
C ASN A 57 -3.10 -11.65 -8.43
N ALA A 58 -3.25 -11.24 -7.16
CA ALA A 58 -2.22 -11.37 -6.14
C ALA A 58 -2.37 -12.63 -5.27
N GLN A 59 -3.26 -13.57 -5.62
CA GLN A 59 -3.50 -14.81 -4.87
C GLN A 59 -2.60 -15.95 -5.38
N LEU A 60 -1.30 -15.89 -5.07
CA LEU A 60 -0.36 -16.97 -5.38
C LEU A 60 -0.55 -18.17 -4.43
N ARG A 61 0.03 -19.31 -4.80
CA ARG A 61 -0.10 -20.55 -4.05
C ARG A 61 1.25 -20.98 -3.44
N PRO A 62 1.53 -20.56 -2.18
CA PRO A 62 2.72 -21.02 -1.47
C PRO A 62 2.67 -22.53 -1.21
N SER A 63 3.83 -23.15 -1.02
CA SER A 63 3.91 -24.57 -0.65
C SER A 63 3.37 -24.84 0.75
N CYS A 64 3.49 -23.88 1.65
CA CYS A 64 2.82 -23.83 2.95
C CYS A 64 2.72 -22.40 3.46
N ILE A 65 1.83 -22.20 4.42
CA ILE A 65 1.66 -20.94 5.13
C ILE A 65 1.93 -21.19 6.61
N VAL A 66 2.76 -20.36 7.24
CA VAL A 66 2.93 -20.34 8.69
C VAL A 66 2.28 -19.10 9.26
N GLN A 67 1.42 -19.27 10.29
CA GLN A 67 0.66 -18.20 10.94
C GLN A 67 1.16 -18.00 12.37
N PRO A 68 2.22 -17.18 12.59
CA PRO A 68 2.75 -16.89 13.92
C PRO A 68 1.75 -16.09 14.76
N HIS A 69 1.76 -16.32 16.07
CA HIS A 69 0.94 -15.62 17.05
C HIS A 69 1.72 -14.59 17.88
N THR A 70 3.05 -14.73 17.92
CA THR A 70 3.95 -13.92 18.72
C THR A 70 5.20 -13.51 17.94
N ALA A 71 5.91 -12.49 18.43
CA ALA A 71 7.22 -12.11 17.88
C ALA A 71 8.24 -13.25 17.95
N HIS A 72 8.15 -14.12 18.96
CA HIS A 72 9.02 -15.31 19.09
C HIS A 72 8.70 -16.36 18.01
N ASP A 73 7.43 -16.55 17.66
CA ASP A 73 7.04 -17.44 16.56
C ASP A 73 7.57 -16.91 15.22
N VAL A 74 7.52 -15.59 15.00
CA VAL A 74 8.11 -14.96 13.81
C VAL A 74 9.62 -15.18 13.80
N ALA A 75 10.31 -14.99 14.94
CA ALA A 75 11.73 -15.20 15.05
C ALA A 75 12.12 -16.67 14.78
N LEU A 76 11.32 -17.61 15.28
CA LEU A 76 11.50 -19.05 15.02
C LEU A 76 11.27 -19.38 13.54
N ALA A 77 10.23 -18.82 12.91
CA ALA A 77 9.97 -19.03 11.48
C ALA A 77 11.12 -18.50 10.63
N VAL A 78 11.56 -17.24 10.88
CA VAL A 78 12.70 -16.63 10.16
C VAL A 78 13.98 -17.46 10.35
N SER A 79 14.33 -17.85 11.59
CA SER A 79 15.54 -18.63 11.84
C SER A 79 15.49 -20.00 11.16
N THR A 80 14.34 -20.67 11.18
CA THR A 80 14.15 -21.97 10.54
C THR A 80 14.33 -21.89 9.03
N LEU A 81 13.72 -20.88 8.39
CA LEU A 81 13.80 -20.68 6.93
C LEU A 81 15.21 -20.26 6.48
N VAL A 82 15.89 -19.43 7.27
CA VAL A 82 17.28 -19.01 6.98
C VAL A 82 18.25 -20.17 7.13
N GLN A 83 18.08 -21.06 8.12
CA GLN A 83 18.96 -22.19 8.39
C GLN A 83 18.68 -23.43 7.52
N ALA A 84 17.43 -23.62 7.06
CA ALA A 84 17.02 -24.82 6.33
C ALA A 84 17.64 -24.97 4.92
N GLY A 85 18.40 -23.98 4.46
CA GLY A 85 19.15 -24.09 3.22
C GLY A 85 19.61 -22.74 2.68
N GLU A 86 20.90 -22.54 2.65
CA GLU A 86 21.60 -21.38 2.10
C GLU A 86 20.90 -20.82 0.83
N SER A 87 20.09 -19.78 0.99
CA SER A 87 19.31 -19.08 -0.06
C SER A 87 18.17 -19.86 -0.76
N GLN A 88 17.83 -21.07 -0.37
CA GLN A 88 16.83 -21.89 -1.08
C GLN A 88 15.40 -21.75 -0.55
N CYS A 89 15.23 -21.45 0.76
CA CYS A 89 13.91 -21.24 1.34
C CYS A 89 13.44 -19.81 1.11
N LYS A 90 12.87 -19.54 -0.07
CA LYS A 90 12.23 -18.25 -0.33
C LYS A 90 10.92 -18.13 0.44
N PHE A 91 10.65 -16.94 0.96
CA PHE A 91 9.42 -16.69 1.69
C PHE A 91 8.89 -15.27 1.43
N ALA A 92 7.60 -15.11 1.64
CA ALA A 92 6.92 -13.84 1.66
C ALA A 92 6.43 -13.53 3.07
N VAL A 93 6.23 -12.26 3.37
CA VAL A 93 5.62 -11.80 4.62
C VAL A 93 4.36 -11.04 4.31
N ARG A 94 3.24 -11.52 4.85
CA ARG A 94 1.93 -10.93 4.69
C ARG A 94 1.46 -10.29 5.98
N SER A 95 1.00 -9.05 5.90
CA SER A 95 0.18 -8.36 6.89
C SER A 95 -1.29 -8.41 6.43
N GLY A 96 -1.79 -7.33 5.81
CA GLY A 96 -3.13 -7.26 5.28
C GLY A 96 -3.34 -7.85 3.87
N GLY A 97 -2.29 -8.04 3.06
CA GLY A 97 -2.44 -8.54 1.70
C GLY A 97 -3.23 -7.62 0.79
N HIS A 98 -3.05 -6.30 0.90
CA HIS A 98 -3.81 -5.29 0.13
C HIS A 98 -3.06 -4.79 -1.11
N THR A 99 -1.90 -5.33 -1.43
CA THR A 99 -1.15 -5.02 -2.65
C THR A 99 -1.84 -5.64 -3.85
N THR A 100 -1.93 -4.91 -4.96
CA THR A 100 -2.64 -5.33 -6.18
C THR A 100 -1.81 -6.22 -7.11
N TRP A 101 -0.51 -6.39 -6.88
CA TRP A 101 0.35 -7.20 -7.74
C TRP A 101 0.92 -8.44 -7.05
N ALA A 102 1.00 -9.53 -7.80
CA ALA A 102 1.47 -10.83 -7.36
C ALA A 102 2.95 -10.81 -6.94
N GLY A 103 3.28 -11.50 -5.87
CA GLY A 103 4.63 -11.63 -5.36
C GLY A 103 5.08 -10.54 -4.40
N ALA A 104 4.27 -9.50 -4.11
CA ALA A 104 4.64 -8.46 -3.16
C ALA A 104 4.61 -8.94 -1.70
N ALA A 105 3.50 -9.58 -1.31
CA ALA A 105 3.26 -10.09 0.04
C ALA A 105 2.86 -11.57 0.05
N ASP A 106 3.00 -12.24 -1.07
CA ASP A 106 2.77 -13.66 -1.28
C ASP A 106 3.90 -14.27 -2.13
N ILE A 107 3.87 -15.57 -2.37
CA ILE A 107 4.90 -16.26 -3.14
C ILE A 107 4.34 -17.52 -3.78
N GLU A 108 4.71 -17.76 -5.04
CA GLU A 108 4.45 -19.04 -5.69
C GLU A 108 5.52 -20.05 -5.26
N GLN A 109 5.09 -21.24 -4.82
CA GLN A 109 5.98 -22.35 -4.44
C GLN A 109 7.03 -22.02 -3.37
N GLY A 110 6.80 -21.03 -2.51
CA GLY A 110 7.62 -20.69 -1.35
C GLY A 110 6.86 -20.88 -0.04
N VAL A 111 7.29 -20.19 1.00
CA VAL A 111 6.59 -20.14 2.30
C VAL A 111 6.01 -18.75 2.49
N THR A 112 4.74 -18.64 2.90
CA THR A 112 4.18 -17.37 3.36
C THR A 112 4.17 -17.33 4.88
N ILE A 113 4.79 -16.31 5.47
CA ILE A 113 4.63 -15.93 6.89
C ILE A 113 3.44 -14.98 6.94
N ASP A 114 2.29 -15.51 7.34
CA ASP A 114 1.03 -14.75 7.41
C ASP A 114 0.80 -14.23 8.83
N LEU A 115 0.94 -12.92 9.02
CA LEU A 115 0.84 -12.25 10.31
C LEU A 115 -0.61 -11.99 10.76
N SER A 116 -1.62 -12.51 10.04
CA SER A 116 -3.05 -12.26 10.31
C SER A 116 -3.49 -12.62 11.72
N MET A 117 -2.84 -13.59 12.37
CA MET A 117 -3.12 -13.96 13.77
C MET A 117 -2.56 -12.96 14.78
N MET A 118 -1.67 -12.06 14.36
CA MET A 118 -1.12 -10.97 15.17
C MET A 118 -1.92 -9.69 14.91
N ASN A 119 -3.15 -9.59 15.41
CA ASN A 119 -4.14 -8.58 15.00
C ASN A 119 -4.77 -7.79 16.16
N SER A 120 -4.13 -7.71 17.32
CA SER A 120 -4.66 -6.95 18.46
C SER A 120 -4.22 -5.49 18.47
N THR A 121 -5.04 -4.65 19.12
CA THR A 121 -4.77 -3.25 19.44
C THR A 121 -4.95 -3.02 20.93
N THR A 122 -3.94 -2.46 21.58
CA THR A 122 -3.97 -2.14 23.03
C THR A 122 -3.66 -0.67 23.25
N TYR A 123 -4.55 0.06 23.89
CA TYR A 123 -4.35 1.46 24.27
C TYR A 123 -3.65 1.59 25.62
N HIS A 124 -2.62 2.40 25.69
CA HIS A 124 -1.85 2.75 26.89
C HIS A 124 -2.11 4.22 27.25
N ALA A 125 -3.12 4.47 28.06
CA ALA A 125 -3.59 5.82 28.41
C ALA A 125 -2.52 6.64 29.13
N ASP A 126 -1.70 6.01 29.97
CA ASP A 126 -0.57 6.62 30.69
C ASP A 126 0.52 7.17 29.78
N LYS A 127 0.61 6.64 28.55
CA LYS A 127 1.63 7.02 27.55
C LYS A 127 1.05 7.78 26.35
N GLY A 128 -0.27 7.81 26.20
CA GLY A 128 -0.91 8.33 24.99
C GLY A 128 -0.53 7.56 23.71
N VAL A 129 -0.39 6.24 23.81
CA VAL A 129 0.11 5.36 22.75
C VAL A 129 -0.82 4.17 22.55
N ALA A 130 -1.01 3.75 21.31
CA ALA A 130 -1.65 2.49 20.95
C ALA A 130 -0.60 1.49 20.43
N SER A 131 -0.49 0.32 21.06
CA SER A 131 0.28 -0.82 20.54
C SER A 131 -0.59 -1.61 19.57
N ILE A 132 -0.15 -1.73 18.33
CA ILE A 132 -0.91 -2.36 17.24
C ILE A 132 -0.05 -3.47 16.61
N LEU A 133 -0.61 -4.67 16.52
CA LEU A 133 0.07 -5.78 15.86
C LEU A 133 -0.14 -5.74 14.34
N PRO A 134 0.86 -6.19 13.54
CA PRO A 134 0.94 -5.93 12.11
C PRO A 134 -0.16 -6.58 11.27
N GLY A 135 -0.77 -7.66 11.72
CA GLY A 135 -1.89 -8.33 11.06
C GLY A 135 -3.24 -7.63 11.21
N SER A 136 -3.31 -6.55 12.01
CA SER A 136 -4.54 -5.77 12.18
C SER A 136 -4.98 -5.10 10.88
N ARG A 137 -6.30 -4.88 10.75
CA ARG A 137 -6.92 -4.02 9.73
C ARG A 137 -7.29 -2.68 10.38
N TRP A 138 -7.22 -1.58 9.63
CA TRP A 138 -7.47 -0.25 10.20
C TRP A 138 -8.84 -0.10 10.83
N GLN A 139 -9.88 -0.68 10.23
CA GLN A 139 -11.22 -0.70 10.83
C GLN A 139 -11.25 -1.31 12.24
N ALA A 140 -10.49 -2.40 12.47
CA ALA A 140 -10.42 -3.03 13.78
C ALA A 140 -9.66 -2.16 14.79
N VAL A 141 -8.60 -1.47 14.34
CA VAL A 141 -7.85 -0.52 15.15
C VAL A 141 -8.74 0.62 15.62
N TYR A 142 -9.47 1.26 14.70
CA TYR A 142 -10.36 2.37 15.03
C TYR A 142 -11.47 1.94 15.98
N LYS A 143 -12.10 0.80 15.72
CA LYS A 143 -13.13 0.23 16.60
C LYS A 143 -12.61 -0.06 18.01
N ALA A 144 -11.35 -0.49 18.14
CA ALA A 144 -10.72 -0.76 19.44
C ALA A 144 -10.39 0.52 20.22
N LEU A 145 -10.13 1.64 19.54
CA LEU A 145 -9.73 2.91 20.16
C LEU A 145 -10.92 3.84 20.44
N ASP A 146 -12.01 3.72 19.67
CA ASP A 146 -13.20 4.56 19.78
C ASP A 146 -13.78 4.67 21.20
N PRO A 147 -13.91 3.58 22.02
CA PRO A 147 -14.41 3.67 23.40
C PRO A 147 -13.57 4.54 24.34
N TYR A 148 -12.33 4.84 23.97
CA TYR A 148 -11.41 5.67 24.75
C TYR A 148 -11.39 7.14 24.31
N GLY A 149 -12.18 7.53 23.31
CA GLY A 149 -12.15 8.88 22.75
C GLY A 149 -10.80 9.25 22.10
N VAL A 150 -10.10 8.26 21.54
CA VAL A 150 -8.82 8.46 20.88
C VAL A 150 -8.76 7.72 19.54
N THR A 151 -7.87 8.16 18.68
CA THR A 151 -7.53 7.49 17.41
C THR A 151 -6.03 7.54 17.15
N VAL A 152 -5.60 6.94 16.06
CA VAL A 152 -4.25 7.04 15.50
C VAL A 152 -4.32 7.47 14.04
N PRO A 153 -3.31 8.16 13.50
CA PRO A 153 -3.20 8.39 12.06
C PRO A 153 -3.00 7.05 11.33
N GLY A 154 -4.04 6.59 10.62
CA GLY A 154 -4.04 5.29 9.96
C GLY A 154 -4.73 5.31 8.61
N GLY A 155 -4.94 4.14 8.00
CA GLY A 155 -5.50 4.00 6.67
C GLY A 155 -6.94 4.52 6.56
N ARG A 156 -7.27 5.07 5.39
CA ARG A 156 -8.58 5.63 5.06
C ARG A 156 -9.58 4.57 4.59
N GLY A 157 -9.08 3.46 4.02
CA GLY A 157 -9.88 2.27 3.74
C GLY A 157 -9.85 1.29 4.92
N GLY A 158 -11.02 0.90 5.45
CA GLY A 158 -11.14 0.04 6.64
C GLY A 158 -10.43 -1.31 6.54
N PRO A 159 -10.54 -2.06 5.42
CA PRO A 159 -9.90 -3.36 5.23
C PRO A 159 -8.38 -3.33 5.03
N VAL A 160 -7.76 -2.17 4.80
CA VAL A 160 -6.31 -2.06 4.59
C VAL A 160 -5.52 -2.52 5.81
N GLY A 161 -4.47 -3.31 5.59
CA GLY A 161 -3.61 -3.84 6.66
C GLY A 161 -2.65 -2.81 7.23
N VAL A 162 -2.40 -2.90 8.53
CA VAL A 162 -1.54 -1.97 9.27
C VAL A 162 -0.08 -2.08 8.85
N GLY A 163 0.48 -3.30 8.76
CA GLY A 163 1.92 -3.50 8.60
C GLY A 163 2.45 -2.91 7.29
N GLY A 164 1.90 -3.32 6.15
CA GLY A 164 2.32 -2.80 4.83
C GLY A 164 2.10 -1.30 4.69
N PHE A 165 0.99 -0.78 5.23
CA PHE A 165 0.65 0.63 5.20
C PHE A 165 1.72 1.50 5.89
N LEU A 166 2.16 1.12 7.09
CA LEU A 166 3.12 1.89 7.88
C LEU A 166 4.55 1.82 7.30
N ILE A 167 5.00 0.66 6.80
CA ILE A 167 6.35 0.55 6.22
C ILE A 167 6.47 1.22 4.84
N GLY A 168 5.37 1.64 4.23
CA GLY A 168 5.33 2.41 2.98
C GLY A 168 5.07 3.91 3.17
N GLY A 169 4.95 4.38 4.43
CA GLY A 169 4.66 5.78 4.77
C GLY A 169 3.27 5.98 5.35
N GLY A 170 2.23 5.78 4.55
CA GLY A 170 0.82 5.84 4.96
C GLY A 170 0.23 7.24 4.95
N ASN A 171 -0.57 7.56 3.92
CA ASN A 171 -1.37 8.78 3.86
C ASN A 171 -2.70 8.60 4.61
N THR A 172 -3.10 9.57 5.42
CA THR A 172 -4.22 9.49 6.38
C THR A 172 -5.12 10.72 6.28
N PHE A 173 -6.32 10.70 6.87
CA PHE A 173 -7.14 11.90 7.05
C PHE A 173 -6.46 12.98 7.93
N TYR A 174 -5.44 12.60 8.67
CA TYR A 174 -4.71 13.46 9.62
C TYR A 174 -3.37 13.96 9.08
N THR A 175 -2.98 13.61 7.83
CA THR A 175 -1.62 13.88 7.34
C THR A 175 -1.27 15.37 7.35
N ALA A 176 -2.21 16.24 7.01
CA ALA A 176 -2.01 17.69 7.08
C ALA A 176 -1.74 18.20 8.50
N ARG A 177 -2.24 17.50 9.54
CA ARG A 177 -2.10 17.89 10.95
C ARG A 177 -0.83 17.36 11.60
N VAL A 178 -0.41 16.14 11.25
CA VAL A 178 0.58 15.38 12.05
C VAL A 178 1.61 14.63 11.20
N GLY A 179 1.63 14.83 9.88
CA GLY A 179 2.49 14.06 8.96
C GLY A 179 1.92 12.68 8.61
N PHE A 180 2.70 11.90 7.91
CA PHE A 180 2.31 10.55 7.49
C PHE A 180 2.11 9.63 8.71
N ALA A 181 1.41 8.52 8.51
CA ALA A 181 1.20 7.54 9.58
C ALA A 181 2.52 7.07 10.20
N CYS A 182 3.53 6.81 9.37
CA CYS A 182 4.85 6.39 9.82
C CYS A 182 5.56 7.46 10.67
N ASP A 183 5.26 8.75 10.49
CA ASP A 183 5.82 9.82 11.32
C ASP A 183 5.31 9.74 12.78
N ASN A 184 4.13 9.19 12.98
CA ASN A 184 3.48 9.05 14.29
C ASN A 184 3.79 7.72 15.00
N VAL A 185 4.69 6.91 14.47
CA VAL A 185 5.20 5.72 15.13
C VAL A 185 6.24 6.14 16.18
N GLU A 186 6.06 5.73 17.44
CA GLU A 186 6.98 5.99 18.54
C GLU A 186 8.01 4.87 18.72
N ASN A 187 7.60 3.63 18.42
CA ASN A 187 8.46 2.45 18.53
C ASN A 187 8.03 1.36 17.56
N VAL A 188 8.97 0.61 17.05
CA VAL A 188 8.76 -0.57 16.21
C VAL A 188 9.46 -1.76 16.84
N GLU A 189 8.75 -2.84 17.11
CA GLU A 189 9.36 -4.14 17.40
C GLU A 189 9.56 -4.90 16.09
N VAL A 190 10.76 -5.38 15.85
CA VAL A 190 11.13 -6.01 14.58
C VAL A 190 12.01 -7.24 14.79
N VAL A 191 11.71 -8.31 14.05
CA VAL A 191 12.54 -9.52 13.94
C VAL A 191 13.52 -9.33 12.80
N LEU A 192 14.81 -9.36 13.10
CA LEU A 192 15.90 -9.22 12.14
C LEU A 192 16.24 -10.54 11.43
N ALA A 193 17.09 -10.49 10.41
CA ALA A 193 17.54 -11.66 9.65
C ALA A 193 18.23 -12.75 10.51
N ASN A 194 18.89 -12.35 11.60
CA ASN A 194 19.49 -13.26 12.57
C ASN A 194 18.52 -13.72 13.66
N SER A 195 17.21 -13.53 13.45
CA SER A 195 16.11 -13.84 14.37
C SER A 195 16.10 -13.09 15.72
N SER A 196 16.99 -12.11 15.93
CA SER A 196 16.88 -11.27 17.12
C SER A 196 15.67 -10.36 17.04
N ILE A 197 14.99 -10.20 18.17
CA ILE A 197 13.86 -9.26 18.33
C ILE A 197 14.42 -7.98 18.94
N VAL A 198 14.26 -6.87 18.22
CA VAL A 198 14.76 -5.56 18.69
C VAL A 198 13.64 -4.52 18.67
N ASN A 199 13.76 -3.52 19.54
CA ASN A 199 12.92 -2.31 19.50
C ASN A 199 13.70 -1.19 18.85
N ALA A 200 13.14 -0.62 17.79
CA ALA A 200 13.68 0.52 17.06
C ALA A 200 12.83 1.77 17.33
N ASN A 201 13.46 2.82 17.84
CA ASN A 201 12.85 4.10 18.18
C ASN A 201 13.90 5.21 18.12
N ARG A 202 13.57 6.43 18.54
CA ARG A 202 14.46 7.59 18.48
C ARG A 202 15.77 7.42 19.29
N THR A 203 15.78 6.57 20.32
CA THR A 203 16.93 6.39 21.23
C THR A 203 17.58 5.01 21.11
N SER A 204 16.85 4.02 20.58
CA SER A 204 17.33 2.67 20.34
C SER A 204 17.25 2.34 18.85
N HIS A 205 18.35 1.95 18.21
CA HIS A 205 18.44 1.66 16.77
C HIS A 205 17.82 2.77 15.89
N PRO A 206 18.20 4.07 16.09
CA PRO A 206 17.53 5.20 15.43
C PRO A 206 17.66 5.19 13.90
N ASP A 207 18.71 4.59 13.36
CA ASP A 207 18.90 4.38 11.92
C ASP A 207 17.91 3.36 11.37
N LEU A 208 17.71 2.23 12.07
CA LEU A 208 16.69 1.24 11.71
C LEU A 208 15.27 1.81 11.83
N TYR A 209 15.01 2.56 12.91
CA TYR A 209 13.74 3.24 13.12
C TYR A 209 13.38 4.17 11.95
N ARG A 210 14.32 5.02 11.52
CA ARG A 210 14.11 5.90 10.37
C ARG A 210 13.92 5.11 9.07
N ALA A 211 14.70 4.04 8.86
CA ALA A 211 14.63 3.21 7.66
C ALA A 211 13.30 2.45 7.53
N LEU A 212 12.71 1.98 8.65
CA LEU A 212 11.42 1.30 8.68
C LEU A 212 10.24 2.23 8.33
N LYS A 213 10.43 3.54 8.40
CA LYS A 213 9.43 4.57 8.09
C LYS A 213 9.48 4.92 6.59
N GLY A 214 8.93 4.05 5.75
CA GLY A 214 8.87 4.18 4.30
C GLY A 214 9.78 3.23 3.53
N GLY A 215 10.71 2.51 4.17
CA GLY A 215 11.69 1.68 3.48
C GLY A 215 11.24 0.25 3.14
N SER A 216 9.95 -0.08 3.29
CA SER A 216 9.37 -1.39 2.95
C SER A 216 9.97 -2.57 3.72
N ILE A 217 9.78 -3.80 3.22
CA ILE A 217 10.24 -5.06 3.83
C ILE A 217 11.73 -5.35 3.52
N ASN A 218 12.62 -4.43 3.85
CA ASN A 218 14.04 -4.54 3.53
C ASN A 218 14.96 -4.80 4.74
N PHE A 219 14.44 -4.75 5.96
CA PHE A 219 15.27 -4.72 7.17
C PHE A 219 14.91 -5.78 8.20
N GLY A 220 13.71 -6.35 8.13
CA GLY A 220 13.17 -7.29 9.08
C GLY A 220 11.67 -7.45 8.98
N VAL A 221 11.10 -8.33 9.79
CA VAL A 221 9.65 -8.53 9.93
C VAL A 221 9.15 -7.75 11.15
N VAL A 222 8.34 -6.74 10.93
CA VAL A 222 7.77 -5.96 12.04
C VAL A 222 6.68 -6.77 12.73
N THR A 223 6.76 -6.84 14.06
CA THR A 223 5.84 -7.60 14.92
C THR A 223 4.97 -6.73 15.82
N LYS A 224 5.29 -5.43 15.98
CA LYS A 224 4.47 -4.48 16.71
C LYS A 224 4.83 -3.06 16.32
N TYR A 225 3.81 -2.19 16.29
CA TYR A 225 3.94 -0.74 16.19
C TYR A 225 3.34 -0.10 17.43
N ASP A 226 4.05 0.86 18.02
CA ASP A 226 3.52 1.74 19.05
C ASP A 226 3.29 3.11 18.42
N LEU A 227 2.02 3.50 18.22
CA LEU A 227 1.61 4.75 17.57
C LEU A 227 1.13 5.76 18.59
N LYS A 228 1.52 7.02 18.42
CA LYS A 228 0.97 8.14 19.17
C LYS A 228 -0.52 8.29 18.89
N THR A 229 -1.32 8.41 19.95
CA THR A 229 -2.76 8.64 19.81
C THR A 229 -3.10 10.13 19.72
N LEU A 230 -4.22 10.41 19.06
CA LEU A 230 -4.82 11.74 18.96
C LEU A 230 -6.17 11.72 19.65
N PRO A 231 -6.57 12.81 20.35
CA PRO A 231 -7.96 12.98 20.79
C PRO A 231 -8.91 12.89 19.60
N HIS A 232 -10.05 12.21 19.81
CA HIS A 232 -11.02 11.94 18.76
C HIS A 232 -12.46 12.11 19.30
N ASP A 233 -13.08 13.24 18.96
CA ASP A 233 -14.45 13.59 19.34
C ASP A 233 -15.43 13.40 18.16
N GLY A 234 -15.05 12.61 17.15
CA GLY A 234 -15.75 12.44 15.87
C GLY A 234 -15.20 13.33 14.75
N LEU A 235 -15.69 13.07 13.55
CA LEU A 235 -15.41 13.80 12.33
C LEU A 235 -16.73 14.29 11.72
N TRP A 236 -16.63 15.27 10.81
CA TRP A 236 -17.70 15.56 9.88
C TRP A 236 -17.21 15.20 8.49
N GLY A 237 -17.95 14.34 7.75
CA GLY A 237 -17.49 13.88 6.44
C GLY A 237 -18.44 12.86 5.82
N GLY A 238 -18.00 12.39 4.64
CA GLY A 238 -18.70 11.42 3.81
C GLY A 238 -18.33 11.55 2.35
N LEU A 239 -19.07 10.88 1.48
CA LEU A 239 -18.96 10.96 0.04
C LEU A 239 -19.96 11.96 -0.53
N VAL A 240 -19.52 12.79 -1.48
CA VAL A 240 -20.37 13.65 -2.28
C VAL A 240 -20.22 13.25 -3.74
N VAL A 241 -21.32 12.89 -4.40
CA VAL A 241 -21.32 12.39 -5.79
C VAL A 241 -21.81 13.46 -6.74
N TYR A 242 -21.13 13.64 -7.85
CA TYR A 242 -21.39 14.65 -8.85
C TYR A 242 -21.51 14.03 -10.25
N ASP A 243 -22.19 14.74 -11.13
CA ASP A 243 -22.18 14.46 -12.56
C ASP A 243 -20.80 14.76 -13.16
N ASN A 244 -20.32 13.90 -14.07
CA ASN A 244 -19.01 14.07 -14.70
C ASN A 244 -18.83 15.40 -15.46
N SER A 245 -19.92 16.07 -15.85
CA SER A 245 -19.86 17.41 -16.45
C SER A 245 -19.33 18.50 -15.53
N THR A 246 -19.20 18.23 -14.21
CA THR A 246 -18.63 19.16 -13.24
C THR A 246 -17.09 19.09 -13.16
N THR A 247 -16.43 18.28 -13.98
CA THR A 247 -14.97 18.01 -13.96
C THR A 247 -14.13 19.29 -13.87
N GLU A 248 -14.41 20.33 -14.65
CA GLU A 248 -13.62 21.58 -14.60
C GLU A 248 -13.77 22.34 -13.27
N GLN A 249 -14.96 22.29 -12.66
CA GLN A 249 -15.21 22.89 -11.35
C GLN A 249 -14.46 22.10 -10.26
N GLN A 250 -14.48 20.77 -10.36
CA GLN A 250 -13.73 19.89 -9.45
C GLN A 250 -12.21 20.09 -9.55
N ILE A 251 -11.67 20.20 -10.76
CA ILE A 251 -10.24 20.51 -10.97
C ILE A 251 -9.87 21.84 -10.31
N SER A 252 -10.69 22.88 -10.51
CA SER A 252 -10.43 24.19 -9.89
C SER A 252 -10.44 24.12 -8.38
N ALA A 253 -11.46 23.47 -7.78
CA ALA A 253 -11.57 23.28 -6.35
C ALA A 253 -10.41 22.45 -5.78
N ALA A 254 -9.99 21.40 -6.49
CA ALA A 254 -8.86 20.55 -6.12
C ALA A 254 -7.55 21.34 -6.03
N VAL A 255 -7.22 22.11 -7.05
CA VAL A 255 -5.99 22.93 -7.06
C VAL A 255 -6.01 23.94 -5.92
N ASN A 256 -7.12 24.65 -5.75
CA ASN A 256 -7.28 25.63 -4.67
C ASN A 256 -7.21 24.97 -3.28
N PHE A 257 -7.80 23.79 -3.11
CA PHE A 257 -7.74 23.02 -1.86
C PHE A 257 -6.30 22.66 -1.49
N VAL A 258 -5.52 22.11 -2.44
CA VAL A 258 -4.12 21.72 -2.22
C VAL A 258 -3.27 22.94 -1.84
N ASP A 259 -3.48 24.09 -2.50
CA ASP A 259 -2.69 25.29 -2.22
C ASP A 259 -3.06 25.95 -0.88
N ASN A 260 -4.28 25.77 -0.41
CA ASN A 260 -4.81 26.47 0.77
C ASN A 260 -4.99 25.60 2.02
N ILE A 261 -4.75 24.29 1.96
CA ILE A 261 -4.93 23.37 3.10
C ILE A 261 -4.11 23.78 4.34
N HIS A 262 -3.02 24.50 4.16
CA HIS A 262 -2.20 25.01 5.25
C HIS A 262 -2.94 26.00 6.15
N ASN A 263 -4.03 26.65 5.66
CA ASN A 263 -4.87 27.56 6.44
C ASN A 263 -5.79 26.82 7.40
N ASP A 264 -6.17 25.56 7.06
CA ASP A 264 -6.97 24.68 7.93
C ASP A 264 -6.60 23.21 7.73
N PRO A 265 -5.59 22.71 8.47
CA PRO A 265 -5.06 21.37 8.29
C PRO A 265 -5.98 20.24 8.79
N TYR A 266 -7.18 20.58 9.27
CA TYR A 266 -8.16 19.59 9.71
C TYR A 266 -8.94 18.96 8.56
N ALA A 267 -8.88 19.55 7.36
CA ALA A 267 -9.54 19.05 6.16
C ALA A 267 -8.72 17.96 5.47
N SER A 268 -9.42 17.00 4.88
CA SER A 268 -8.90 15.96 3.99
C SER A 268 -9.85 15.81 2.81
N TRP A 269 -9.31 15.62 1.61
CA TRP A 269 -10.05 15.42 0.38
C TRP A 269 -9.43 14.31 -0.46
N ILE A 270 -10.30 13.52 -1.13
CA ILE A 270 -9.94 12.59 -2.19
C ILE A 270 -10.96 12.78 -3.31
N GLY A 271 -10.52 13.12 -4.52
CA GLY A 271 -11.39 13.17 -5.69
C GLY A 271 -11.24 11.91 -6.54
N MET A 272 -12.35 11.30 -6.92
CA MET A 272 -12.41 10.04 -7.65
C MET A 272 -13.27 10.23 -8.89
N TRP A 273 -12.67 10.09 -10.09
CA TRP A 273 -13.39 9.97 -11.36
C TRP A 273 -13.58 8.50 -11.63
N GLU A 274 -14.82 8.04 -11.56
CA GLU A 274 -15.17 6.63 -11.52
C GLU A 274 -16.04 6.23 -12.71
N TYR A 275 -15.68 5.13 -13.36
CA TYR A 275 -16.52 4.48 -14.35
C TYR A 275 -16.77 3.03 -13.99
N SER A 276 -18.04 2.58 -14.09
CA SER A 276 -18.42 1.18 -13.90
C SER A 276 -19.10 0.63 -15.17
N SER A 277 -18.59 -0.49 -15.69
CA SER A 277 -19.17 -1.18 -16.85
C SER A 277 -20.57 -1.72 -16.57
N THR A 278 -20.84 -2.11 -15.32
CA THR A 278 -22.14 -2.71 -14.91
C THR A 278 -23.28 -1.70 -14.88
N THR A 279 -22.98 -0.43 -14.56
CA THR A 279 -23.99 0.64 -14.53
C THR A 279 -23.91 1.55 -15.74
N GLY A 280 -22.78 1.56 -16.46
CA GLY A 280 -22.48 2.51 -17.53
C GLY A 280 -22.32 3.96 -17.04
N GLN A 281 -22.24 4.17 -15.71
CA GLN A 281 -22.11 5.50 -15.12
C GLN A 281 -20.66 5.95 -15.13
N ASN A 282 -20.46 7.24 -15.46
CA ASN A 282 -19.22 7.96 -15.32
C ASN A 282 -19.52 9.14 -14.39
N ILE A 283 -19.04 9.08 -13.17
CA ILE A 283 -19.35 10.02 -12.09
C ILE A 283 -18.07 10.57 -11.46
N ILE A 284 -18.24 11.58 -10.62
CA ILE A 284 -17.18 12.05 -9.71
C ILE A 284 -17.67 11.84 -8.30
N ALA A 285 -16.83 11.24 -7.45
CA ALA A 285 -17.09 11.11 -6.03
C ALA A 285 -15.95 11.80 -5.25
N ASP A 286 -16.31 12.74 -4.38
CA ASP A 286 -15.37 13.37 -3.45
C ASP A 286 -15.57 12.79 -2.06
N ALA A 287 -14.50 12.26 -1.47
CA ALA A 287 -14.45 11.98 -0.05
C ALA A 287 -13.96 13.25 0.67
N LEU A 288 -14.84 13.81 1.48
CA LEU A 288 -14.59 15.03 2.26
C LEU A 288 -14.62 14.69 3.75
N GLU A 289 -13.47 14.78 4.44
CA GLU A 289 -13.40 14.51 5.87
C GLU A 289 -12.75 15.68 6.60
N TYR A 290 -13.48 16.21 7.56
CA TYR A 290 -12.98 17.21 8.49
C TYR A 290 -12.74 16.56 9.86
N THR A 291 -11.48 16.53 10.29
CA THR A 291 -11.04 15.80 11.49
C THR A 291 -11.39 16.50 12.81
N LYS A 292 -12.52 17.21 12.80
CA LYS A 292 -13.25 17.79 13.96
C LYS A 292 -14.76 17.66 13.72
N PRO A 293 -15.57 17.62 14.77
CA PRO A 293 -17.05 17.58 14.64
C PRO A 293 -17.61 18.99 14.31
N VAL A 294 -17.26 19.54 13.15
CA VAL A 294 -17.75 20.86 12.65
C VAL A 294 -18.32 20.65 11.26
N ALA A 295 -19.62 20.91 11.10
CA ALA A 295 -20.28 20.75 9.81
C ALA A 295 -19.95 21.93 8.86
N TYR A 296 -19.83 21.60 7.58
CA TYR A 296 -19.60 22.56 6.50
C TYR A 296 -18.42 23.52 6.76
N PRO A 297 -17.20 22.98 7.06
CA PRO A 297 -16.06 23.85 7.30
C PRO A 297 -15.57 24.49 5.99
N ALA A 298 -15.07 25.72 6.11
CA ALA A 298 -14.70 26.57 4.97
C ALA A 298 -13.77 25.93 3.90
N PRO A 299 -12.84 25.02 4.23
CA PRO A 299 -12.01 24.37 3.19
C PRO A 299 -12.80 23.59 2.13
N PHE A 300 -14.06 23.26 2.37
CA PHE A 300 -14.91 22.53 1.43
C PHE A 300 -15.92 23.43 0.69
N ASP A 301 -15.92 24.75 0.91
CA ASP A 301 -16.91 25.65 0.33
C ASP A 301 -16.98 25.53 -1.20
N GLU A 302 -15.85 25.41 -1.90
CA GLU A 302 -15.83 25.27 -3.36
C GLU A 302 -16.46 23.96 -3.84
N PHE A 303 -16.18 22.84 -3.15
CA PHE A 303 -16.78 21.54 -3.47
C PHE A 303 -18.28 21.53 -3.19
N VAL A 304 -18.70 22.05 -2.04
CA VAL A 304 -20.12 22.12 -1.64
C VAL A 304 -20.93 23.05 -2.56
N ALA A 305 -20.31 24.08 -3.15
CA ALA A 305 -20.96 24.97 -4.11
C ALA A 305 -21.25 24.30 -5.47
N ILE A 306 -20.55 23.21 -5.81
CA ILE A 306 -20.82 22.44 -7.03
C ILE A 306 -22.11 21.64 -6.82
N LYS A 307 -22.98 21.64 -7.83
CA LYS A 307 -24.24 20.91 -7.75
C LYS A 307 -23.97 19.40 -7.71
N ASN A 308 -24.24 18.77 -6.57
CA ASN A 308 -24.15 17.33 -6.38
C ASN A 308 -25.42 16.57 -6.82
N THR A 309 -25.32 15.26 -6.97
CA THR A 309 -26.44 14.33 -7.21
C THR A 309 -26.91 13.68 -5.92
N THR A 310 -25.98 13.35 -5.03
CA THR A 310 -26.23 12.76 -3.71
C THR A 310 -25.03 12.99 -2.80
N ASP A 311 -25.24 12.90 -1.48
CA ASP A 311 -24.18 12.92 -0.50
C ASP A 311 -24.52 12.07 0.73
N THR A 312 -23.48 11.70 1.50
CA THR A 312 -23.57 10.96 2.76
C THR A 312 -23.03 11.77 3.94
N MET A 313 -22.82 13.08 3.74
CA MET A 313 -22.16 13.98 4.69
C MET A 313 -22.86 14.04 6.04
N ARG A 314 -22.11 13.70 7.10
CA ARG A 314 -22.65 13.61 8.46
C ARG A 314 -21.56 13.69 9.53
N PHE A 315 -21.97 13.82 10.80
CA PHE A 315 -21.08 13.51 11.91
C PHE A 315 -20.95 11.99 12.05
N ALA A 316 -19.71 11.51 12.11
CA ALA A 316 -19.41 10.09 12.16
C ALA A 316 -18.15 9.79 12.97
N THR A 317 -17.95 8.52 13.32
CA THR A 317 -16.65 8.03 13.78
C THR A 317 -15.73 7.78 12.58
N ILE A 318 -14.42 7.75 12.81
CA ILE A 318 -13.46 7.38 11.76
C ILE A 318 -13.76 5.96 11.23
N TYR A 319 -14.17 5.03 12.09
CA TYR A 319 -14.60 3.70 11.67
C TYR A 319 -15.69 3.77 10.59
N ASN A 320 -16.73 4.56 10.81
CA ASN A 320 -17.85 4.66 9.86
C ASN A 320 -17.43 5.26 8.51
N LEU A 321 -16.60 6.32 8.51
CA LEU A 321 -16.14 6.95 7.27
C LEU A 321 -15.21 6.03 6.46
N THR A 322 -14.35 5.25 7.15
CA THR A 322 -13.47 4.29 6.46
C THR A 322 -14.22 3.11 5.83
N GLN A 323 -15.52 2.90 6.16
CA GLN A 323 -16.36 1.91 5.46
C GLN A 323 -16.90 2.43 4.11
N GLU A 324 -16.95 3.75 3.91
CA GLU A 324 -17.38 4.34 2.64
C GLU A 324 -16.27 4.32 1.57
N LEU A 325 -15.01 4.19 1.98
CA LEU A 325 -13.84 4.08 1.10
C LEU A 325 -13.35 2.63 0.95
N VAL A 326 -14.25 1.67 1.08
CA VAL A 326 -13.94 0.26 0.85
C VAL A 326 -14.08 -0.05 -0.64
N GLN A 327 -12.98 -0.42 -1.26
CA GLN A 327 -12.96 -0.91 -2.63
C GLN A 327 -13.61 -2.28 -2.74
N ALA A 328 -14.17 -2.61 -3.90
CA ALA A 328 -14.81 -3.91 -4.14
C ALA A 328 -13.80 -5.06 -4.04
N GLU A 329 -14.15 -6.12 -3.31
CA GLU A 329 -13.32 -7.32 -3.17
C GLU A 329 -13.67 -8.36 -4.24
N GLY A 330 -12.73 -9.25 -4.54
CA GLY A 330 -12.95 -10.37 -5.46
C GLY A 330 -12.67 -10.04 -6.92
N TYR A 331 -12.09 -8.88 -7.19
CA TYR A 331 -11.64 -8.46 -8.51
C TYR A 331 -10.12 -8.65 -8.66
N ARG A 332 -9.70 -8.63 -9.89
CA ARG A 332 -8.31 -8.45 -10.31
C ARG A 332 -8.05 -6.96 -10.40
N ASP A 333 -6.89 -6.51 -9.98
CA ASP A 333 -6.61 -5.07 -9.86
C ASP A 333 -5.25 -4.69 -10.40
N ILE A 334 -5.13 -3.44 -10.83
CA ILE A 334 -3.87 -2.75 -11.05
C ILE A 334 -3.93 -1.33 -10.49
N PHE A 335 -2.92 -0.99 -9.71
CA PHE A 335 -2.62 0.39 -9.31
C PHE A 335 -1.41 0.88 -10.07
N THR A 336 -1.48 2.10 -10.64
CA THR A 336 -0.31 2.82 -11.16
C THR A 336 -0.39 4.26 -10.71
N THR A 337 0.72 4.82 -10.19
CA THR A 337 0.66 6.11 -9.52
C THR A 337 1.83 7.02 -9.87
N GLY A 338 1.56 8.31 -9.96
CA GLY A 338 2.57 9.35 -10.11
C GLY A 338 2.27 10.55 -9.20
N THR A 339 3.28 11.35 -8.96
CA THR A 339 3.17 12.60 -8.20
C THR A 339 3.63 13.75 -9.08
N TYR A 340 2.91 14.86 -9.02
CA TYR A 340 3.10 15.99 -9.94
C TYR A 340 2.98 17.30 -9.16
N ARG A 341 3.48 18.39 -9.72
CA ARG A 341 3.15 19.74 -9.22
C ARG A 341 1.64 19.95 -9.28
N ASN A 342 1.12 20.72 -8.34
CA ASN A 342 -0.32 21.03 -8.25
C ASN A 342 -0.76 21.96 -9.40
N GLU A 343 -0.97 21.38 -10.59
CA GLU A 343 -1.30 22.11 -11.81
C GLU A 343 -2.60 21.56 -12.43
N ALA A 344 -3.55 22.45 -12.77
CA ALA A 344 -4.84 22.07 -13.36
C ALA A 344 -4.67 21.30 -14.69
N GLU A 345 -3.66 21.63 -15.49
CA GLU A 345 -3.34 20.98 -16.75
C GLU A 345 -2.97 19.51 -16.57
N VAL A 346 -2.27 19.15 -15.48
CA VAL A 346 -1.96 17.75 -15.14
C VAL A 346 -3.25 16.99 -14.85
N LEU A 347 -4.14 17.56 -14.05
CA LEU A 347 -5.43 16.94 -13.71
C LEU A 347 -6.32 16.78 -14.94
N ARG A 348 -6.41 17.80 -15.81
CA ARG A 348 -7.12 17.69 -17.10
C ARG A 348 -6.58 16.55 -17.95
N LYS A 349 -5.26 16.42 -18.05
CA LYS A 349 -4.63 15.35 -18.83
C LYS A 349 -4.91 13.99 -18.20
N ALA A 350 -4.82 13.85 -16.87
CA ALA A 350 -5.12 12.60 -16.17
C ALA A 350 -6.55 12.13 -16.45
N ILE A 351 -7.54 13.04 -16.38
CA ILE A 351 -8.94 12.73 -16.60
C ILE A 351 -9.23 12.48 -18.10
N ALA A 352 -8.55 13.18 -19.02
CA ALA A 352 -8.65 12.87 -20.44
C ALA A 352 -8.17 11.44 -20.75
N LEU A 353 -7.06 11.01 -20.16
CA LEU A 353 -6.54 9.64 -20.30
C LEU A 353 -7.49 8.60 -19.67
N HIS A 354 -8.12 8.93 -18.55
CA HIS A 354 -9.19 8.11 -17.97
C HIS A 354 -10.33 7.88 -18.96
N ASN A 355 -10.88 8.94 -19.52
CA ASN A 355 -11.97 8.84 -20.51
C ASN A 355 -11.56 8.06 -21.77
N GLU A 356 -10.34 8.30 -22.28
CA GLU A 356 -9.79 7.53 -23.42
C GLU A 356 -9.68 6.03 -23.10
N ASN A 357 -9.25 5.68 -21.89
CA ASN A 357 -9.10 4.28 -21.49
C ASN A 357 -10.43 3.57 -21.25
N ILE A 358 -11.47 4.28 -20.79
CA ILE A 358 -12.84 3.75 -20.74
C ILE A 358 -13.29 3.32 -22.13
N GLU A 359 -13.11 4.15 -23.16
CA GLU A 359 -13.51 3.81 -24.53
C GLU A 359 -12.70 2.64 -25.10
N LYS A 360 -11.40 2.54 -24.80
CA LYS A 360 -10.57 1.39 -25.16
C LYS A 360 -11.05 0.10 -24.47
N ALA A 361 -11.34 0.18 -23.16
CA ALA A 361 -11.85 -0.96 -22.41
C ALA A 361 -13.23 -1.42 -22.90
N LYS A 362 -14.15 -0.51 -23.22
CA LYS A 362 -15.44 -0.85 -23.86
C LYS A 362 -15.30 -1.60 -25.18
N ALA A 363 -14.24 -1.31 -25.94
CA ALA A 363 -13.99 -1.93 -27.24
C ALA A 363 -13.27 -3.29 -27.14
N GLU A 364 -12.44 -3.51 -26.13
CA GLU A 364 -11.50 -4.64 -26.07
C GLU A 364 -11.80 -5.62 -24.94
N ALA A 365 -12.45 -5.21 -23.82
CA ALA A 365 -12.65 -6.04 -22.64
C ALA A 365 -13.61 -7.20 -22.90
N GLN A 366 -13.27 -8.35 -22.32
CA GLN A 366 -14.08 -9.57 -22.29
C GLN A 366 -14.74 -9.76 -20.91
N SER A 367 -14.27 -9.06 -19.90
CA SER A 367 -14.84 -9.00 -18.55
C SER A 367 -16.28 -8.48 -18.59
N GLU A 368 -17.16 -9.11 -17.83
CA GLU A 368 -18.56 -8.67 -17.68
C GLU A 368 -18.64 -7.50 -16.71
N SER A 369 -17.81 -7.52 -15.68
CA SER A 369 -17.74 -6.49 -14.65
C SER A 369 -16.33 -5.93 -14.54
N TRP A 370 -16.19 -4.62 -14.78
CA TRP A 370 -14.96 -3.88 -14.60
C TRP A 370 -15.25 -2.44 -14.22
N SER A 371 -14.30 -1.83 -13.52
CA SER A 371 -14.30 -0.42 -13.19
C SER A 371 -12.94 0.22 -13.49
N MET A 372 -12.97 1.52 -13.71
CA MET A 372 -11.78 2.35 -13.86
C MET A 372 -11.96 3.59 -13.01
N ASP A 373 -11.02 3.82 -12.13
CA ASP A 373 -11.01 4.98 -11.26
C ASP A 373 -9.72 5.77 -11.47
N THR A 374 -9.85 7.08 -11.60
CA THR A 374 -8.74 8.01 -11.52
C THR A 374 -8.88 8.80 -10.25
N ILE A 375 -8.00 8.51 -9.30
CA ILE A 375 -8.06 9.05 -7.95
C ILE A 375 -7.00 10.14 -7.79
N VAL A 376 -7.43 11.32 -7.39
CA VAL A 376 -6.60 12.51 -7.18
C VAL A 376 -6.55 12.82 -5.68
N GLN A 377 -5.35 13.03 -5.15
CA GLN A 377 -5.15 13.30 -3.73
C GLN A 377 -4.16 14.44 -3.51
N PRO A 378 -4.39 15.30 -2.49
CA PRO A 378 -3.46 16.36 -2.12
C PRO A 378 -2.16 15.78 -1.55
N TRP A 379 -1.05 16.36 -2.00
CA TRP A 379 0.29 16.14 -1.44
C TRP A 379 0.98 17.49 -1.22
N PRO A 380 0.41 18.37 -0.39
CA PRO A 380 0.98 19.69 -0.11
C PRO A 380 2.25 19.57 0.72
N LYS A 381 3.12 20.57 0.63
CA LYS A 381 4.35 20.68 1.41
C LYS A 381 4.11 20.50 2.91
N LEU A 382 2.97 20.95 3.41
CA LEU A 382 2.55 20.77 4.79
C LEU A 382 2.67 19.32 5.30
N PHE A 383 2.46 18.30 4.43
CA PHE A 383 2.48 16.89 4.84
C PHE A 383 3.84 16.44 5.38
N TRP A 384 4.94 16.93 4.82
CA TRP A 384 6.29 16.53 5.23
C TRP A 384 7.02 17.54 6.10
N GLU A 385 6.45 18.71 6.35
CA GLU A 385 6.99 19.66 7.33
C GLU A 385 7.02 19.09 8.76
N HIS A 386 6.14 18.11 9.05
CA HIS A 386 6.10 17.41 10.33
C HIS A 386 7.25 16.39 10.53
N THR A 387 7.82 15.87 9.45
CA THR A 387 8.70 14.69 9.44
C THR A 387 9.94 14.85 10.32
N ALA A 388 10.63 15.98 10.24
CA ALA A 388 11.87 16.22 11.00
C ALA A 388 11.63 16.20 12.53
N ALA A 389 10.55 16.81 12.99
CA ALA A 389 10.16 16.83 14.40
C ALA A 389 9.77 15.43 14.93
N GLN A 390 9.40 14.52 14.02
CA GLN A 390 8.98 13.15 14.33
C GLN A 390 10.11 12.11 14.17
N GLY A 391 11.37 12.54 14.13
CA GLY A 391 12.53 11.65 14.03
C GLY A 391 12.90 11.20 12.61
N GLY A 392 12.32 11.84 11.60
CA GLY A 392 12.58 11.58 10.19
C GLY A 392 11.92 10.30 9.64
N ASN A 393 11.81 10.26 8.33
CA ASN A 393 11.46 9.06 7.55
C ASN A 393 12.41 8.98 6.33
N VAL A 394 12.16 8.06 5.40
CA VAL A 394 13.01 7.90 4.20
C VAL A 394 12.29 8.26 2.90
N LEU A 395 11.11 8.86 2.99
CA LEU A 395 10.29 9.20 1.81
C LEU A 395 10.96 10.27 0.92
N GLY A 396 11.80 11.14 1.51
CA GLY A 396 12.57 12.13 0.78
C GLY A 396 11.74 13.29 0.23
N LEU A 397 10.54 13.49 0.72
CA LEU A 397 9.63 14.57 0.30
C LEU A 397 10.12 15.94 0.73
N GLU A 398 10.93 16.02 1.80
CA GLU A 398 11.54 17.26 2.30
C GLU A 398 12.44 17.98 1.28
N ARG A 399 12.75 17.34 0.16
CA ARG A 399 13.52 17.92 -0.96
C ARG A 399 12.69 18.86 -1.83
N PHE A 400 11.36 18.80 -1.73
CA PHE A 400 10.44 19.57 -2.58
C PHE A 400 9.87 20.76 -1.80
N ASP A 401 9.90 21.92 -2.44
CA ASP A 401 9.38 23.19 -1.89
C ASP A 401 7.98 23.57 -2.41
N GLU A 402 7.49 22.86 -3.42
CA GLU A 402 6.18 23.06 -4.02
C GLU A 402 5.10 22.13 -3.46
N ASN A 403 3.84 22.56 -3.56
CA ASN A 403 2.70 21.68 -3.35
C ASN A 403 2.58 20.70 -4.53
N LEU A 404 2.32 19.44 -4.18
CA LEU A 404 2.17 18.36 -5.14
C LEU A 404 0.74 17.79 -5.10
N VAL A 405 0.40 17.07 -6.14
CA VAL A 405 -0.81 16.25 -6.27
C VAL A 405 -0.42 14.85 -6.70
N GLN A 406 -1.06 13.86 -6.12
CA GLN A 406 -0.87 12.45 -6.48
C GLN A 406 -2.04 12.00 -7.34
N VAL A 407 -1.74 11.32 -8.44
CA VAL A 407 -2.70 10.65 -9.31
C VAL A 407 -2.49 9.15 -9.19
N LEU A 408 -3.58 8.41 -9.00
CA LEU A 408 -3.65 6.96 -9.02
C LEU A 408 -4.64 6.53 -10.10
N TYR A 409 -4.22 5.68 -11.01
CA TYR A 409 -5.12 4.89 -11.85
C TYR A 409 -5.34 3.54 -11.19
N ASP A 410 -6.57 3.27 -10.82
CA ASP A 410 -7.05 2.08 -10.14
C ASP A 410 -8.07 1.39 -11.05
N TYR A 411 -7.70 0.24 -11.60
CA TYR A 411 -8.57 -0.50 -12.51
C TYR A 411 -8.82 -1.90 -11.98
N SER A 412 -10.11 -2.28 -11.95
CA SER A 412 -10.57 -3.58 -11.48
C SER A 412 -11.34 -4.32 -12.57
N TRP A 413 -11.15 -5.65 -12.66
CA TRP A 413 -11.85 -6.48 -13.63
C TRP A 413 -12.04 -7.91 -13.09
N ASP A 414 -13.04 -8.67 -13.62
CA ASP A 414 -13.37 -9.99 -13.12
C ASP A 414 -12.74 -11.16 -13.91
N ASP A 415 -12.33 -10.97 -15.15
CA ASP A 415 -11.84 -12.05 -16.02
C ASP A 415 -10.31 -11.99 -16.25
N ALA A 416 -9.61 -13.07 -15.93
CA ALA A 416 -8.16 -13.18 -16.12
C ALA A 416 -7.70 -13.00 -17.59
N ARG A 417 -8.59 -13.18 -18.57
CA ARG A 417 -8.31 -12.95 -20.00
C ARG A 417 -7.95 -11.48 -20.27
N ASP A 418 -8.42 -10.57 -19.44
CA ASP A 418 -8.17 -9.13 -19.56
C ASP A 418 -6.98 -8.61 -18.73
N ASP A 419 -6.22 -9.48 -18.05
CA ASP A 419 -5.04 -9.08 -17.28
C ASP A 419 -4.06 -8.22 -18.12
N ALA A 420 -3.80 -8.67 -19.35
CA ALA A 420 -2.90 -7.94 -20.24
C ALA A 420 -3.49 -6.60 -20.70
N LEU A 421 -4.81 -6.52 -20.91
CA LEU A 421 -5.50 -5.31 -21.33
C LEU A 421 -5.42 -4.24 -20.24
N PHE A 422 -5.96 -4.52 -19.05
CA PHE A 422 -6.02 -3.52 -17.97
C PHE A 422 -4.63 -3.13 -17.46
N THR A 423 -3.69 -4.09 -17.39
CA THR A 423 -2.28 -3.79 -17.07
C THR A 423 -1.67 -2.83 -18.09
N ARG A 424 -1.88 -3.04 -19.39
CA ARG A 424 -1.41 -2.15 -20.46
C ARG A 424 -2.05 -0.76 -20.34
N LEU A 425 -3.36 -0.69 -20.14
CA LEU A 425 -4.09 0.57 -20.05
C LEU A 425 -3.61 1.41 -18.86
N GLY A 426 -3.48 0.84 -17.66
CA GLY A 426 -3.01 1.55 -16.48
C GLY A 426 -1.57 2.07 -16.63
N ARG A 427 -0.65 1.21 -17.09
CA ARG A 427 0.76 1.58 -17.28
C ARG A 427 0.96 2.60 -18.40
N THR A 428 0.19 2.51 -19.49
CA THR A 428 0.27 3.47 -20.59
C THR A 428 -0.28 4.82 -20.16
N ALA A 429 -1.42 4.86 -19.45
CA ALA A 429 -1.97 6.11 -18.92
C ALA A 429 -0.96 6.85 -18.05
N LEU A 430 -0.30 6.14 -17.14
CA LEU A 430 0.74 6.74 -16.30
C LEU A 430 1.92 7.26 -17.13
N THR A 431 2.42 6.46 -18.10
CA THR A 431 3.53 6.86 -18.98
C THR A 431 3.19 8.13 -19.78
N ASP A 432 1.98 8.21 -20.33
CA ASP A 432 1.50 9.35 -21.10
C ASP A 432 1.30 10.60 -20.22
N LEU A 433 0.85 10.41 -18.98
CA LEU A 433 0.73 11.49 -18.01
C LEU A 433 2.10 12.02 -17.57
N ASP A 434 3.06 11.11 -17.29
CA ASP A 434 4.44 11.46 -16.94
C ASP A 434 5.10 12.28 -18.06
N ALA A 435 4.96 11.82 -19.32
CA ALA A 435 5.51 12.52 -20.49
C ALA A 435 4.88 13.91 -20.67
N TYR A 436 3.56 14.03 -20.46
CA TYR A 436 2.88 15.33 -20.53
C TYR A 436 3.34 16.25 -19.41
N ALA A 437 3.35 15.77 -18.16
CA ALA A 437 3.79 16.56 -17.01
C ALA A 437 5.25 17.03 -17.18
N GLN A 438 6.13 16.18 -17.72
CA GLN A 438 7.50 16.56 -18.04
C GLN A 438 7.53 17.69 -19.08
N SER A 439 6.69 17.63 -20.11
CA SER A 439 6.64 18.62 -21.19
C SER A 439 6.25 20.03 -20.73
N ILE A 440 5.48 20.10 -19.61
CA ILE A 440 5.05 21.38 -19.03
C ILE A 440 5.81 21.75 -17.75
N GLY A 441 6.83 20.96 -17.36
CA GLY A 441 7.64 21.21 -16.16
C GLY A 441 6.93 20.89 -14.84
N ALA A 442 5.88 20.06 -14.86
CA ALA A 442 5.08 19.68 -13.69
C ALA A 442 5.41 18.28 -13.15
N ALA A 443 6.36 17.54 -13.76
CA ALA A 443 6.75 16.21 -13.30
C ALA A 443 7.47 16.25 -11.94
N ASN A 444 7.24 15.23 -11.12
CA ASN A 444 7.95 15.01 -9.87
C ASN A 444 8.42 13.55 -9.80
N GLU A 445 9.60 13.30 -9.22
CA GLU A 445 10.20 11.95 -9.16
C GLU A 445 9.66 11.07 -8.04
N TYR A 446 8.91 11.63 -7.09
CA TYR A 446 8.35 10.88 -5.98
C TYR A 446 7.24 9.94 -6.44
N ILE A 447 7.29 8.69 -6.01
CA ILE A 447 6.25 7.69 -6.23
C ILE A 447 5.82 7.14 -4.88
N TYR A 448 4.53 7.24 -4.57
CA TYR A 448 3.99 6.72 -3.32
C TYR A 448 4.01 5.19 -3.31
N LEU A 449 4.86 4.60 -2.48
CA LEU A 449 5.14 3.16 -2.46
C LEU A 449 3.88 2.31 -2.28
N ASN A 450 2.92 2.75 -1.46
CA ASN A 450 1.72 1.97 -1.16
C ASN A 450 0.77 1.81 -2.37
N TYR A 451 0.95 2.63 -3.41
CA TYR A 451 0.13 2.58 -4.63
C TYR A 451 0.95 2.18 -5.87
N ALA A 452 2.24 1.93 -5.71
CA ALA A 452 3.12 1.67 -6.84
C ALA A 452 2.90 0.27 -7.45
N ASP A 453 2.80 0.23 -8.78
CA ASP A 453 2.84 -1.02 -9.57
C ASP A 453 4.25 -1.64 -9.50
N GLN A 454 4.32 -2.96 -9.67
CA GLN A 454 5.59 -3.70 -9.69
C GLN A 454 6.59 -3.20 -10.73
N SER A 455 6.14 -2.54 -11.81
CA SER A 455 7.00 -1.96 -12.85
C SER A 455 7.62 -0.63 -12.45
N GLN A 456 7.14 0.00 -11.37
CA GLN A 456 7.62 1.28 -10.87
C GLN A 456 8.79 1.11 -9.89
N SER A 457 9.50 2.19 -9.58
CA SER A 457 10.66 2.16 -8.69
C SER A 457 10.55 3.25 -7.59
N PRO A 458 9.62 3.10 -6.63
CA PRO A 458 9.34 4.13 -5.63
C PRO A 458 10.57 4.47 -4.78
N LEU A 459 11.41 3.50 -4.43
CA LEU A 459 12.62 3.75 -3.64
C LEU A 459 13.63 4.68 -4.35
N ARG A 460 13.69 4.70 -5.69
CA ARG A 460 14.52 5.67 -6.44
C ARG A 460 14.03 7.09 -6.25
N GLY A 461 12.71 7.28 -6.19
CA GLY A 461 12.05 8.57 -5.95
C GLY A 461 12.32 9.17 -4.57
N TYR A 462 12.91 8.42 -3.64
CA TYR A 462 13.30 8.94 -2.32
C TYR A 462 14.57 9.80 -2.34
N GLY A 463 15.24 9.87 -3.47
CA GLY A 463 16.47 10.64 -3.68
C GLY A 463 17.74 9.91 -3.23
N ALA A 464 18.85 10.27 -3.86
CA ALA A 464 20.11 9.54 -3.74
C ALA A 464 20.65 9.42 -2.29
N GLU A 465 20.38 10.40 -1.43
CA GLU A 465 20.81 10.36 -0.03
C GLU A 465 20.06 9.29 0.76
N ASN A 466 18.71 9.28 0.66
CA ASN A 466 17.89 8.29 1.35
C ASN A 466 18.11 6.88 0.78
N VAL A 467 18.31 6.74 -0.55
CA VAL A 467 18.68 5.45 -1.16
C VAL A 467 19.97 4.90 -0.58
N ARG A 468 21.03 5.73 -0.47
CA ARG A 468 22.29 5.32 0.18
C ARG A 468 22.10 4.98 1.65
N PHE A 469 21.30 5.76 2.36
CA PHE A 469 21.01 5.54 3.78
C PHE A 469 20.31 4.19 3.99
N ILE A 470 19.20 3.90 3.29
CA ILE A 470 18.48 2.62 3.43
C ILE A 470 19.36 1.42 3.03
N ALA A 471 20.25 1.58 2.04
CA ALA A 471 21.20 0.55 1.66
C ALA A 471 22.22 0.24 2.77
N GLN A 472 22.74 1.27 3.42
CA GLN A 472 23.65 1.11 4.56
C GLN A 472 22.96 0.44 5.75
N VAL A 473 21.71 0.83 6.04
CA VAL A 473 20.92 0.22 7.12
C VAL A 473 20.59 -1.25 6.79
N ALA A 474 20.16 -1.56 5.57
CA ALA A 474 19.92 -2.93 5.14
C ALA A 474 21.18 -3.79 5.32
N LYS A 475 22.34 -3.34 4.85
CA LYS A 475 23.62 -4.06 5.02
C LYS A 475 24.03 -4.23 6.48
N LYS A 476 23.74 -3.25 7.36
CA LYS A 476 24.07 -3.30 8.78
C LYS A 476 23.25 -4.35 9.52
N TYR A 477 21.93 -4.39 9.30
CA TYR A 477 21.01 -5.25 10.03
C TYR A 477 20.74 -6.61 9.35
N ASP A 478 21.06 -6.70 8.06
CA ASP A 478 20.98 -7.93 7.25
C ASP A 478 22.24 -8.08 6.38
N PRO A 479 23.40 -8.37 6.98
CA PRO A 479 24.67 -8.45 6.26
C PRO A 479 24.73 -9.56 5.21
N HIS A 480 23.87 -10.58 5.33
CA HIS A 480 23.76 -11.71 4.39
C HIS A 480 22.68 -11.49 3.30
N GLY A 481 21.92 -10.40 3.37
CA GLY A 481 20.92 -10.06 2.37
C GLY A 481 19.71 -11.00 2.33
N VAL A 482 19.31 -11.56 3.46
CA VAL A 482 18.12 -12.43 3.59
C VAL A 482 16.88 -11.73 3.05
N PHE A 483 16.62 -10.49 3.50
CA PHE A 483 15.48 -9.70 3.04
C PHE A 483 15.63 -9.14 1.62
N GLN A 484 16.79 -9.31 0.99
CA GLN A 484 17.01 -8.96 -0.41
C GLN A 484 16.87 -10.16 -1.35
N THR A 485 17.19 -11.38 -0.88
CA THR A 485 17.30 -12.57 -1.74
C THR A 485 16.30 -13.66 -1.41
N GLN A 486 16.04 -13.93 -0.11
CA GLN A 486 15.08 -14.95 0.33
C GLN A 486 13.65 -14.39 0.43
N VAL A 487 13.48 -13.08 0.60
CA VAL A 487 12.20 -12.37 0.50
C VAL A 487 12.19 -11.61 -0.82
N PRO A 488 11.82 -12.25 -1.94
CA PRO A 488 11.94 -11.62 -3.27
C PRO A 488 10.90 -10.52 -3.52
N GLY A 489 9.78 -10.55 -2.78
CA GLY A 489 8.65 -9.66 -2.98
C GLY A 489 8.85 -8.24 -2.43
N GLY A 490 8.01 -7.32 -2.88
CA GLY A 490 8.09 -5.90 -2.56
C GLY A 490 9.24 -5.17 -3.28
N PHE A 491 9.36 -3.88 -3.02
CA PHE A 491 10.42 -3.05 -3.60
C PHE A 491 11.73 -3.23 -2.83
N LYS A 492 12.80 -3.59 -3.54
CA LYS A 492 14.08 -3.97 -2.93
C LYS A 492 15.12 -2.87 -3.03
N VAL A 493 15.81 -2.63 -1.92
CA VAL A 493 16.94 -1.69 -1.86
C VAL A 493 18.05 -2.14 -2.82
N SER A 494 18.31 -3.45 -2.94
CA SER A 494 19.32 -4.00 -3.86
C SER A 494 19.06 -3.72 -5.36
N GLN A 495 17.86 -3.30 -5.73
CA GLN A 495 17.50 -2.97 -7.12
C GLN A 495 17.72 -1.49 -7.47
N VAL A 496 18.02 -0.65 -6.48
CA VAL A 496 18.12 0.80 -6.65
C VAL A 496 19.48 1.38 -6.27
N VAL A 497 20.40 0.55 -5.78
CA VAL A 497 21.79 0.90 -5.41
C VAL A 497 22.78 0.41 -6.44
#